data_186728698385fc9ee4a0532588bf97d6
#
_entry.id   186728698385fc9ee4a0532588bf97d6
#
_cell.length_a   1.000
_cell.length_b   1.000
_cell.length_c   1.000
_cell.angle_alpha   90.00
_cell.angle_beta   90.00
_cell.angle_gamma   90.00
#
_symmetry.space_group_name_H-M   'P 1'
#
loop_
_entity.id
_entity.type
_entity.pdbx_description
1 polymer ?
#
loop_
_entity_poly.entity_id
_entity_poly.type
_entity_poly.pdbx_seq_one_letter_code
_entity_poly.pdbx_strand_id
1 'polypeptide(L)'
;NIARAKTASGPTATIGGSYGIASTNSSKTTEPGSISLNIRGPIYTGGNIPSVIRKAQAQKEAQVANLHVSKRQIEQAAATSYALLDMARASRKATEEQIRASQVAFDGTKEEATLGARTTLDVLNAEQDLLNAKASLISALADEQVAAYRLLAQTGRLTVDHLNLPVQKYDPAAYYNHVKNAPAASDQGKALDRVLKALGQK
;
A
#
# COMPACT_ATOMS: atom_id res chain seq x y z
N ASN A 1 13.44 -17.92 8.05
CA ASN A 1 13.14 -19.21 7.42
C ASN A 1 14.29 -20.24 7.57
N ILE A 2 15.59 -19.84 7.55
CA ILE A 2 16.73 -20.77 7.73
C ILE A 2 16.71 -21.38 9.15
N ALA A 3 16.40 -20.59 10.18
CA ALA A 3 16.28 -21.09 11.56
C ALA A 3 15.18 -22.15 11.65
N ARG A 4 14.01 -21.92 11.03
CA ARG A 4 12.93 -22.92 10.95
C ARG A 4 13.35 -24.19 10.21
N ALA A 5 14.11 -24.08 9.13
CA ALA A 5 14.62 -25.24 8.40
C ALA A 5 15.62 -26.06 9.27
N LYS A 6 16.39 -25.39 10.12
CA LYS A 6 17.30 -26.05 11.08
C LYS A 6 16.56 -26.69 12.24
N THR A 7 15.54 -26.03 12.81
CA THR A 7 14.76 -26.58 13.93
C THR A 7 13.88 -27.75 13.50
N ALA A 8 13.40 -27.79 12.24
CA ALA A 8 12.66 -28.93 11.69
C ALA A 8 13.48 -30.23 11.63
N SER A 9 14.81 -30.16 11.79
CA SER A 9 15.70 -31.31 11.87
C SER A 9 15.87 -31.89 13.29
N GLY A 10 15.37 -31.18 14.30
CA GLY A 10 15.47 -31.60 15.70
C GLY A 10 14.36 -32.57 16.13
N PRO A 11 14.56 -33.28 17.23
CA PRO A 11 13.49 -34.09 17.84
C PRO A 11 12.36 -33.16 18.33
N THR A 12 11.12 -33.60 18.14
CA THR A 12 9.93 -32.95 18.68
C THR A 12 9.40 -33.76 19.86
N ALA A 13 9.14 -33.11 20.98
CA ALA A 13 8.50 -33.69 22.16
C ALA A 13 7.09 -33.10 22.31
N THR A 14 6.08 -33.94 22.38
CA THR A 14 4.69 -33.55 22.65
C THR A 14 4.19 -34.21 23.91
N ILE A 15 3.58 -33.43 24.79
CA ILE A 15 2.89 -33.92 25.98
C ILE A 15 1.38 -33.80 25.67
N GLY A 16 0.68 -34.91 25.84
CA GLY A 16 -0.79 -34.97 25.70
C GLY A 16 -1.40 -35.49 26.99
N GLY A 17 -2.49 -34.87 27.42
CA GLY A 17 -3.32 -35.39 28.51
C GLY A 17 -4.76 -35.58 28.00
N SER A 18 -5.38 -36.72 28.30
CA SER A 18 -6.80 -36.93 28.07
C SER A 18 -7.48 -37.42 29.36
N TYR A 19 -8.64 -36.84 29.62
CA TYR A 19 -9.54 -37.26 30.68
C TYR A 19 -10.92 -37.47 30.05
N GLY A 20 -11.48 -38.63 30.33
CA GLY A 20 -12.80 -38.98 29.78
C GLY A 20 -13.67 -39.63 30.85
N ILE A 21 -14.95 -39.34 30.82
CA ILE A 21 -15.95 -40.01 31.66
C ILE A 21 -16.73 -40.93 30.73
N ALA A 22 -16.59 -42.24 30.90
CA ALA A 22 -17.40 -43.21 30.17
C ALA A 22 -18.45 -43.79 31.13
N SER A 23 -19.72 -43.52 30.87
CA SER A 23 -20.89 -44.14 31.55
C SER A 23 -21.45 -45.22 30.69
N THR A 24 -21.34 -46.48 31.14
CA THR A 24 -21.98 -47.62 30.50
C THR A 24 -23.18 -48.03 31.37
N ASN A 25 -24.25 -48.50 30.78
CA ASN A 25 -25.57 -48.80 31.38
C ASN A 25 -25.55 -49.93 32.45
N SER A 26 -24.37 -50.40 32.89
CA SER A 26 -24.14 -51.30 34.03
C SER A 26 -23.17 -50.66 35.00
N SER A 27 -23.68 -50.08 36.05
CA SER A 27 -23.14 -49.66 37.34
C SER A 27 -21.62 -49.49 37.57
N LYS A 28 -20.81 -49.27 36.56
CA LYS A 28 -19.39 -49.01 36.71
C LYS A 28 -18.98 -47.78 35.89
N THR A 29 -18.91 -46.62 36.54
CA THR A 29 -18.30 -45.43 35.96
C THR A 29 -16.77 -45.64 35.95
N THR A 30 -16.16 -45.69 34.79
CA THR A 30 -14.71 -45.71 34.62
C THR A 30 -14.24 -44.36 34.17
N GLU A 31 -13.33 -43.76 34.91
CA GLU A 31 -12.71 -42.51 34.60
C GLU A 31 -11.30 -42.77 34.02
N PRO A 32 -11.15 -42.98 32.70
CA PRO A 32 -9.84 -43.16 32.09
C PRO A 32 -9.13 -41.80 31.93
N GLY A 33 -8.14 -41.56 32.77
CA GLY A 33 -7.17 -40.49 32.57
C GLY A 33 -5.90 -41.05 31.94
N SER A 34 -5.36 -40.41 30.90
CA SER A 34 -4.06 -40.79 30.36
C SER A 34 -3.18 -39.56 30.15
N ILE A 35 -1.90 -39.69 30.50
CA ILE A 35 -0.84 -38.72 30.19
C ILE A 35 0.13 -39.42 29.26
N SER A 36 0.40 -38.81 28.11
CA SER A 36 1.32 -39.35 27.11
C SER A 36 2.44 -38.37 26.85
N LEU A 37 3.69 -38.84 26.84
CA LEU A 37 4.85 -38.14 26.33
C LEU A 37 5.32 -38.81 25.05
N ASN A 38 5.29 -38.07 23.96
CA ASN A 38 5.67 -38.60 22.67
C ASN A 38 6.89 -37.82 22.13
N ILE A 39 8.02 -38.49 21.96
CA ILE A 39 9.24 -37.93 21.41
C ILE A 39 9.49 -38.55 20.04
N ARG A 40 9.55 -37.70 18.98
CA ARG A 40 9.83 -38.13 17.62
C ARG A 40 10.97 -37.32 17.05
N GLY A 41 11.92 -37.99 16.40
CA GLY A 41 13.01 -37.35 15.70
C GLY A 41 13.46 -38.17 14.51
N PRO A 42 13.92 -37.53 13.43
CA PRO A 42 14.46 -38.24 12.27
C PRO A 42 15.85 -38.79 12.64
N ILE A 43 16.03 -40.12 12.49
CA ILE A 43 17.34 -40.78 12.66
C ILE A 43 18.14 -40.70 11.37
N TYR A 44 17.50 -40.95 10.23
CA TYR A 44 18.10 -40.87 8.90
C TYR A 44 17.08 -40.37 7.89
N THR A 45 17.46 -39.37 7.09
CA THR A 45 16.55 -38.71 6.13
C THR A 45 17.09 -38.72 4.70
N GLY A 46 18.12 -39.53 4.39
CA GLY A 46 18.68 -39.61 3.04
C GLY A 46 19.13 -38.30 2.43
N GLY A 47 19.59 -37.33 3.25
CA GLY A 47 20.01 -36.02 2.76
C GLY A 47 18.89 -34.98 2.57
N ASN A 48 17.65 -35.30 2.93
CA ASN A 48 16.52 -34.37 2.82
C ASN A 48 16.74 -33.10 3.68
N ILE A 49 17.15 -33.24 4.94
CA ILE A 49 17.40 -32.10 5.84
C ILE A 49 18.43 -31.12 5.30
N PRO A 50 19.65 -31.54 4.91
CA PRO A 50 20.62 -30.65 4.26
C PRO A 50 20.09 -30.01 2.97
N SER A 51 19.27 -30.72 2.22
CA SER A 51 18.63 -30.18 1.00
C SER A 51 17.68 -29.04 1.31
N VAL A 52 16.81 -29.19 2.33
CA VAL A 52 15.89 -28.14 2.79
C VAL A 52 16.65 -26.92 3.31
N ILE A 53 17.76 -27.12 4.01
CA ILE A 53 18.61 -26.01 4.49
C ILE A 53 19.24 -25.27 3.31
N ARG A 54 19.83 -25.99 2.32
CA ARG A 54 20.38 -25.38 1.10
C ARG A 54 19.31 -24.62 0.31
N LYS A 55 18.11 -25.21 0.18
CA LYS A 55 16.96 -24.51 -0.44
C LYS A 55 16.62 -23.20 0.29
N ALA A 56 16.57 -23.20 1.62
CA ALA A 56 16.32 -22.00 2.41
C ALA A 56 17.43 -20.95 2.27
N GLN A 57 18.69 -21.37 2.11
CA GLN A 57 19.81 -20.48 1.83
C GLN A 57 19.70 -19.86 0.43
N ALA A 58 19.44 -20.67 -0.59
CA ALA A 58 19.24 -20.17 -1.97
C ALA A 58 18.05 -19.20 -2.05
N GLN A 59 16.97 -19.48 -1.32
CA GLN A 59 15.84 -18.54 -1.22
C GLN A 59 16.22 -17.21 -0.55
N LYS A 60 17.10 -17.23 0.47
CA LYS A 60 17.63 -16.01 1.07
C LYS A 60 18.43 -15.19 0.03
N GLU A 61 19.32 -15.86 -0.71
CA GLU A 61 20.13 -15.21 -1.74
C GLU A 61 19.26 -14.62 -2.86
N ALA A 62 18.21 -15.33 -3.29
CA ALA A 62 17.24 -14.82 -4.24
C ALA A 62 16.53 -13.56 -3.71
N GLN A 63 16.18 -13.51 -2.41
CA GLN A 63 15.58 -12.30 -1.82
C GLN A 63 16.56 -11.12 -1.76
N VAL A 64 17.86 -11.38 -1.51
CA VAL A 64 18.90 -10.33 -1.57
C VAL A 64 19.05 -9.81 -3.00
N ALA A 65 19.05 -10.69 -4.01
CA ALA A 65 19.05 -10.26 -5.40
C ALA A 65 17.82 -9.41 -5.77
N ASN A 66 16.62 -9.83 -5.33
CA ASN A 66 15.39 -9.06 -5.52
C ASN A 66 15.45 -7.67 -4.88
N LEU A 67 16.15 -7.50 -3.76
CA LEU A 67 16.36 -6.19 -3.15
C LEU A 67 17.14 -5.25 -4.09
N HIS A 68 18.16 -5.76 -4.77
CA HIS A 68 18.90 -4.98 -5.78
C HIS A 68 18.01 -4.58 -6.96
N VAL A 69 17.14 -5.49 -7.43
CA VAL A 69 16.17 -5.19 -8.50
C VAL A 69 15.22 -4.09 -8.03
N SER A 70 14.65 -4.22 -6.83
CA SER A 70 13.74 -3.21 -6.27
C SER A 70 14.42 -1.84 -6.12
N LYS A 71 15.69 -1.80 -5.69
CA LYS A 71 16.46 -0.56 -5.63
C LYS A 71 16.54 0.11 -6.99
N ARG A 72 16.90 -0.65 -8.05
CA ARG A 72 16.99 -0.11 -9.42
C ARG A 72 15.65 0.39 -9.94
N GLN A 73 14.57 -0.32 -9.62
CA GLN A 73 13.22 0.11 -10.00
C GLN A 73 12.83 1.44 -9.34
N ILE A 74 13.16 1.63 -8.05
CA ILE A 74 12.91 2.89 -7.35
C ILE A 74 13.75 4.02 -7.95
N GLU A 75 15.04 3.80 -8.21
CA GLU A 75 15.91 4.78 -8.86
C GLU A 75 15.37 5.20 -10.24
N GLN A 76 14.93 4.24 -11.03
CA GLN A 76 14.33 4.49 -12.35
C GLN A 76 13.00 5.27 -12.22
N ALA A 77 12.12 4.85 -11.32
CA ALA A 77 10.82 5.50 -11.11
C ALA A 77 10.99 6.96 -10.65
N ALA A 78 11.95 7.22 -9.76
CA ALA A 78 12.27 8.57 -9.31
C ALA A 78 12.82 9.44 -10.44
N ALA A 79 13.77 8.91 -11.23
CA ALA A 79 14.34 9.61 -12.38
C ALA A 79 13.27 9.94 -13.45
N THR A 80 12.41 8.98 -13.77
CA THR A 80 11.28 9.17 -14.70
C THR A 80 10.31 10.22 -14.19
N SER A 81 9.96 10.20 -12.90
CA SER A 81 9.05 11.18 -12.31
C SER A 81 9.65 12.58 -12.29
N TYR A 82 10.95 12.70 -12.10
CA TYR A 82 11.66 13.98 -12.21
C TYR A 82 11.61 14.54 -13.63
N ALA A 83 11.91 13.71 -14.64
CA ALA A 83 11.84 14.11 -16.04
C ALA A 83 10.41 14.53 -16.46
N LEU A 84 9.38 13.82 -15.95
CA LEU A 84 7.99 14.19 -16.18
C LEU A 84 7.62 15.54 -15.55
N LEU A 85 8.13 15.86 -14.37
CA LEU A 85 7.95 17.16 -13.73
C LEU A 85 8.60 18.27 -14.54
N ASP A 86 9.82 18.06 -15.04
CA ASP A 86 10.51 19.03 -15.89
C ASP A 86 9.75 19.27 -17.21
N MET A 87 9.23 18.19 -17.81
CA MET A 87 8.39 18.28 -19.01
C MET A 87 7.10 19.09 -18.73
N ALA A 88 6.42 18.82 -17.61
CA ALA A 88 5.21 19.56 -17.23
C ALA A 88 5.50 21.05 -16.99
N ARG A 89 6.61 21.41 -16.38
CA ARG A 89 7.07 22.79 -16.19
C ARG A 89 7.35 23.50 -17.53
N ALA A 90 8.03 22.79 -18.43
CA ALA A 90 8.29 23.33 -19.77
C ALA A 90 7.00 23.55 -20.56
N SER A 91 6.05 22.59 -20.46
CA SER A 91 4.71 22.69 -21.09
C SER A 91 3.94 23.90 -20.54
N ARG A 92 3.90 24.08 -19.21
CA ARG A 92 3.27 25.27 -18.60
C ARG A 92 3.85 26.56 -19.14
N LYS A 93 5.21 26.67 -19.15
CA LYS A 93 5.87 27.85 -19.67
C LYS A 93 5.53 28.11 -21.15
N ALA A 94 5.52 27.07 -21.99
CA ALA A 94 5.16 27.19 -23.39
C ALA A 94 3.69 27.67 -23.55
N THR A 95 2.79 27.19 -22.72
CA THR A 95 1.37 27.61 -22.75
C THR A 95 1.19 29.05 -22.26
N GLU A 96 2.00 29.53 -21.31
CA GLU A 96 2.03 30.94 -20.91
C GLU A 96 2.46 31.84 -22.08
N GLU A 97 3.48 31.44 -22.84
CA GLU A 97 3.89 32.17 -24.04
C GLU A 97 2.81 32.13 -25.14
N GLN A 98 2.12 30.98 -25.30
CA GLN A 98 1.00 30.86 -26.22
C GLN A 98 -0.12 31.86 -25.88
N ILE A 99 -0.48 32.02 -24.60
CA ILE A 99 -1.47 33.01 -24.17
C ILE A 99 -1.04 34.42 -24.57
N ARG A 100 0.25 34.77 -24.35
CA ARG A 100 0.76 36.09 -24.73
C ARG A 100 0.65 36.32 -26.23
N ALA A 101 1.02 35.32 -27.03
CA ALA A 101 0.91 35.42 -28.48
C ALA A 101 -0.57 35.52 -28.95
N SER A 102 -1.47 34.69 -28.40
CA SER A 102 -2.90 34.74 -28.73
C SER A 102 -3.55 36.06 -28.26
N GLN A 103 -3.10 36.63 -27.12
CA GLN A 103 -3.58 37.95 -26.68
C GLN A 103 -3.19 39.06 -27.66
N VAL A 104 -1.93 39.10 -28.10
CA VAL A 104 -1.45 40.07 -29.08
C VAL A 104 -2.19 39.91 -30.42
N ALA A 105 -2.41 38.65 -30.85
CA ALA A 105 -3.17 38.38 -32.08
C ALA A 105 -4.64 38.84 -31.98
N PHE A 106 -5.28 38.58 -30.83
CA PHE A 106 -6.66 39.05 -30.59
C PHE A 106 -6.73 40.58 -30.58
N ASP A 107 -5.83 41.25 -29.85
CA ASP A 107 -5.81 42.70 -29.76
C ASP A 107 -5.57 43.33 -31.15
N GLY A 108 -4.62 42.79 -31.94
CA GLY A 108 -4.34 43.23 -33.30
C GLY A 108 -5.54 43.02 -34.25
N THR A 109 -6.17 41.81 -34.20
CA THR A 109 -7.36 41.52 -35.05
C THR A 109 -8.52 42.46 -34.69
N LYS A 110 -8.71 42.77 -33.42
CA LYS A 110 -9.74 43.69 -32.91
C LYS A 110 -9.50 45.12 -33.43
N GLU A 111 -8.26 45.59 -33.41
CA GLU A 111 -7.87 46.89 -33.92
C GLU A 111 -8.10 46.98 -35.43
N GLU A 112 -7.64 45.95 -36.18
CA GLU A 112 -7.90 45.86 -37.63
C GLU A 112 -9.40 45.86 -37.98
N ALA A 113 -10.22 45.20 -37.15
CA ALA A 113 -11.68 45.18 -37.31
C ALA A 113 -12.32 46.55 -37.08
N THR A 114 -11.83 47.35 -36.13
CA THR A 114 -12.31 48.72 -35.90
C THR A 114 -12.02 49.62 -37.11
N LEU A 115 -10.93 49.33 -37.84
CA LEU A 115 -10.53 50.05 -39.05
C LEU A 115 -11.26 49.49 -40.32
N GLY A 116 -12.09 48.46 -40.17
CA GLY A 116 -12.82 47.81 -41.28
C GLY A 116 -11.99 46.82 -42.11
N ALA A 117 -10.75 46.49 -41.67
CA ALA A 117 -9.85 45.59 -42.39
C ALA A 117 -10.10 44.09 -42.05
N ARG A 118 -10.86 43.79 -41.01
CA ARG A 118 -11.25 42.43 -40.58
C ARG A 118 -12.73 42.31 -40.31
N THR A 119 -13.24 41.09 -40.34
CA THR A 119 -14.65 40.81 -40.03
C THR A 119 -14.85 40.54 -38.55
N THR A 120 -16.10 40.70 -38.07
CA THR A 120 -16.47 40.30 -36.70
C THR A 120 -16.19 38.82 -36.43
N LEU A 121 -16.29 37.97 -37.45
CA LEU A 121 -15.99 36.54 -37.34
C LEU A 121 -14.50 36.32 -37.05
N ASP A 122 -13.60 37.09 -37.68
CA ASP A 122 -12.16 36.99 -37.40
C ASP A 122 -11.86 37.35 -35.95
N VAL A 123 -12.51 38.36 -35.41
CA VAL A 123 -12.34 38.74 -33.96
C VAL A 123 -12.84 37.65 -33.05
N LEU A 124 -14.02 37.06 -33.35
CA LEU A 124 -14.56 35.95 -32.54
C LEU A 124 -13.66 34.71 -32.58
N ASN A 125 -13.06 34.39 -33.73
CA ASN A 125 -12.12 33.30 -33.89
C ASN A 125 -10.84 33.55 -33.03
N ALA A 126 -10.29 34.76 -33.11
CA ALA A 126 -9.11 35.12 -32.28
C ALA A 126 -9.41 35.13 -30.80
N GLU A 127 -10.62 35.52 -30.37
CA GLU A 127 -11.07 35.42 -29.01
C GLU A 127 -11.19 33.96 -28.56
N GLN A 128 -11.74 33.09 -29.39
CA GLN A 128 -11.84 31.66 -29.12
C GLN A 128 -10.45 31.02 -28.97
N ASP A 129 -9.49 31.39 -29.82
CA ASP A 129 -8.11 30.90 -29.72
C ASP A 129 -7.45 31.34 -28.43
N LEU A 130 -7.69 32.58 -27.99
CA LEU A 130 -7.21 33.06 -26.68
C LEU A 130 -7.85 32.30 -25.52
N LEU A 131 -9.14 32.03 -25.57
CA LEU A 131 -9.85 31.26 -24.56
C LEU A 131 -9.35 29.82 -24.51
N ASN A 132 -9.09 29.20 -25.65
CA ASN A 132 -8.51 27.87 -25.74
C ASN A 132 -7.09 27.82 -25.14
N ALA A 133 -6.26 28.84 -25.40
CA ALA A 133 -4.94 28.95 -24.81
C ALA A 133 -5.01 29.10 -23.27
N LYS A 134 -5.94 29.92 -22.76
CA LYS A 134 -6.20 30.05 -21.31
C LYS A 134 -6.65 28.74 -20.67
N ALA A 135 -7.55 27.99 -21.32
CA ALA A 135 -7.98 26.67 -20.85
C ALA A 135 -6.81 25.67 -20.81
N SER A 136 -5.96 25.70 -21.84
CA SER A 136 -4.75 24.86 -21.88
C SER A 136 -3.77 25.14 -20.74
N LEU A 137 -3.65 26.41 -20.31
CA LEU A 137 -2.80 26.76 -19.15
C LEU A 137 -3.34 26.11 -17.85
N ILE A 138 -4.66 26.12 -17.67
CA ILE A 138 -5.25 25.49 -16.47
C ILE A 138 -4.91 23.99 -16.44
N SER A 139 -5.00 23.32 -17.58
CA SER A 139 -4.62 21.91 -17.71
C SER A 139 -3.12 21.71 -17.43
N ALA A 140 -2.25 22.55 -17.98
CA ALA A 140 -0.80 22.47 -17.77
C ALA A 140 -0.42 22.71 -16.31
N LEU A 141 -1.10 23.61 -15.60
CA LEU A 141 -0.92 23.83 -14.15
C LEU A 141 -1.34 22.60 -13.34
N ALA A 142 -2.46 21.98 -13.68
CA ALA A 142 -2.91 20.76 -13.03
C ALA A 142 -1.91 19.61 -13.25
N ASP A 143 -1.40 19.46 -14.47
CA ASP A 143 -0.42 18.44 -14.83
C ASP A 143 0.91 18.64 -14.07
N GLU A 144 1.37 19.88 -13.91
CA GLU A 144 2.56 20.18 -13.11
C GLU A 144 2.36 19.78 -11.64
N GLN A 145 1.20 20.08 -11.05
CA GLN A 145 0.90 19.67 -9.68
C GLN A 145 0.86 18.16 -9.53
N VAL A 146 0.21 17.46 -10.45
CA VAL A 146 0.15 15.99 -10.45
C VAL A 146 1.55 15.40 -10.58
N ALA A 147 2.40 15.93 -11.47
CA ALA A 147 3.78 15.48 -11.63
C ALA A 147 4.62 15.71 -10.37
N ALA A 148 4.43 16.84 -9.67
CA ALA A 148 5.11 17.13 -8.42
C ALA A 148 4.72 16.13 -7.30
N TYR A 149 3.43 15.84 -7.15
CA TYR A 149 2.98 14.84 -6.19
C TYR A 149 3.42 13.42 -6.55
N ARG A 150 3.49 13.08 -7.84
CA ARG A 150 4.07 11.80 -8.29
C ARG A 150 5.54 11.67 -7.88
N LEU A 151 6.34 12.70 -8.06
CA LEU A 151 7.74 12.70 -7.63
C LEU A 151 7.86 12.51 -6.10
N LEU A 152 7.02 13.20 -5.31
CA LEU A 152 6.98 13.01 -3.85
C LEU A 152 6.59 11.58 -3.47
N ALA A 153 5.63 10.97 -4.18
CA ALA A 153 5.22 9.58 -3.95
C ALA A 153 6.36 8.60 -4.25
N GLN A 154 7.03 8.73 -5.40
CA GLN A 154 8.13 7.83 -5.80
C GLN A 154 9.37 7.98 -4.90
N THR A 155 9.58 9.14 -4.31
CA THR A 155 10.66 9.37 -3.33
C THR A 155 10.26 9.03 -1.89
N GLY A 156 9.03 8.54 -1.66
CA GLY A 156 8.50 8.22 -0.33
C GLY A 156 8.24 9.44 0.56
N ARG A 157 8.21 10.63 -0.02
CA ARG A 157 8.01 11.91 0.70
C ARG A 157 6.56 12.37 0.71
N LEU A 158 5.65 11.66 0.05
CA LEU A 158 4.22 11.95 0.08
C LEU A 158 3.61 11.40 1.39
N THR A 159 3.95 12.05 2.50
CA THR A 159 3.49 11.68 3.85
C THR A 159 2.80 12.87 4.50
N VAL A 160 1.93 12.57 5.46
CA VAL A 160 1.22 13.58 6.26
C VAL A 160 2.21 14.53 6.95
N ASP A 161 3.34 13.97 7.45
CA ASP A 161 4.38 14.74 8.12
C ASP A 161 5.12 15.67 7.18
N HIS A 162 5.48 15.19 5.99
CA HIS A 162 6.22 16.00 5.01
C HIS A 162 5.36 17.13 4.42
N LEU A 163 4.06 16.85 4.23
CA LEU A 163 3.09 17.83 3.73
C LEU A 163 2.51 18.72 4.83
N ASN A 164 2.85 18.47 6.10
CA ASN A 164 2.34 19.18 7.27
C ASN A 164 0.82 19.34 7.28
N LEU A 165 0.10 18.24 6.96
CA LEU A 165 -1.35 18.26 6.86
C LEU A 165 -1.99 18.30 8.26
N PRO A 166 -3.03 19.13 8.49
CA PRO A 166 -3.73 19.23 9.77
C PRO A 166 -4.73 18.06 9.95
N VAL A 167 -4.25 16.82 9.89
CA VAL A 167 -5.05 15.61 10.06
C VAL A 167 -4.54 14.78 11.23
N GLN A 168 -5.46 14.06 11.88
CA GLN A 168 -5.09 13.16 12.96
C GLN A 168 -4.26 11.99 12.38
N LYS A 169 -3.04 11.82 12.88
CA LYS A 169 -2.16 10.75 12.45
C LYS A 169 -2.56 9.44 13.10
N TYR A 170 -2.58 8.38 12.31
CA TYR A 170 -2.69 7.03 12.85
C TYR A 170 -1.36 6.59 13.43
N ASP A 171 -1.32 6.32 14.74
CA ASP A 171 -0.17 5.77 15.43
C ASP A 171 -0.40 4.27 15.72
N PRO A 172 0.27 3.37 14.97
CA PRO A 172 0.15 1.93 15.21
C PRO A 172 0.62 1.51 16.60
N ALA A 173 1.60 2.23 17.18
CA ALA A 173 2.13 1.92 18.52
C ALA A 173 1.11 2.29 19.59
N ALA A 174 0.44 3.42 19.48
CA ALA A 174 -0.64 3.80 20.39
C ALA A 174 -1.78 2.78 20.34
N TYR A 175 -2.21 2.38 19.13
CA TYR A 175 -3.23 1.35 18.96
C TYR A 175 -2.78 0.01 19.56
N TYR A 176 -1.56 -0.46 19.26
CA TYR A 176 -1.01 -1.69 19.83
C TYR A 176 -0.98 -1.64 21.36
N ASN A 177 -0.51 -0.52 21.94
CA ASN A 177 -0.45 -0.36 23.39
C ASN A 177 -1.83 -0.37 24.04
N HIS A 178 -2.85 0.13 23.33
CA HIS A 178 -4.23 0.09 23.80
C HIS A 178 -4.82 -1.32 23.84
N VAL A 179 -4.49 -2.15 22.85
CA VAL A 179 -5.07 -3.50 22.71
C VAL A 179 -4.22 -4.65 23.23
N LYS A 180 -2.90 -4.46 23.43
CA LYS A 180 -1.98 -5.55 23.83
C LYS A 180 -2.36 -6.26 25.14
N ASN A 181 -3.03 -5.55 26.05
CA ASN A 181 -3.50 -6.07 27.34
C ASN A 181 -5.02 -6.29 27.34
N ALA A 182 -5.70 -6.08 26.21
CA ALA A 182 -7.13 -6.31 26.12
C ALA A 182 -7.43 -7.81 26.31
N PRO A 183 -8.48 -8.18 27.06
CA PRO A 183 -8.90 -9.58 27.18
C PRO A 183 -9.30 -10.11 25.80
N ALA A 184 -9.07 -11.42 25.58
CA ALA A 184 -9.38 -12.11 24.31
C ALA A 184 -10.87 -11.95 23.89
N ALA A 185 -11.76 -11.66 24.86
CA ALA A 185 -13.15 -11.29 24.59
C ALA A 185 -13.37 -9.81 24.93
N SER A 186 -13.80 -9.01 23.96
CA SER A 186 -14.21 -7.62 24.19
C SER A 186 -15.47 -7.54 25.05
N ASP A 187 -15.66 -6.45 25.77
CA ASP A 187 -16.90 -6.24 26.56
C ASP A 187 -18.15 -6.17 25.67
N GLN A 188 -17.99 -5.66 24.43
CA GLN A 188 -19.04 -5.71 23.40
C GLN A 188 -19.32 -7.15 22.95
N GLY A 189 -18.28 -7.97 22.76
CA GLY A 189 -18.43 -9.39 22.46
C GLY A 189 -19.18 -10.13 23.58
N LYS A 190 -18.82 -9.90 24.83
CA LYS A 190 -19.54 -10.48 26.01
C LYS A 190 -20.97 -10.00 26.12
N ALA A 191 -21.27 -8.76 25.74
CA ALA A 191 -22.62 -8.21 25.71
C ALA A 191 -23.45 -8.86 24.58
N LEU A 192 -22.86 -9.04 23.41
CA LEU A 192 -23.47 -9.74 22.26
C LEU A 192 -23.74 -11.20 22.61
N ASP A 193 -22.80 -11.92 23.20
CA ASP A 193 -22.96 -13.32 23.64
C ASP A 193 -24.11 -13.46 24.64
N ARG A 194 -24.27 -12.52 25.56
CA ARG A 194 -25.39 -12.48 26.52
C ARG A 194 -26.74 -12.34 25.78
N VAL A 195 -26.81 -11.44 24.78
CA VAL A 195 -28.04 -11.22 24.00
C VAL A 195 -28.37 -12.46 23.15
N LEU A 196 -27.37 -13.03 22.46
CA LEU A 196 -27.54 -14.24 21.67
C LEU A 196 -28.00 -15.43 22.53
N LYS A 197 -27.44 -15.59 23.73
CA LYS A 197 -27.84 -16.63 24.67
C LYS A 197 -29.26 -16.42 25.20
N ALA A 198 -29.68 -15.17 25.43
CA ALA A 198 -31.04 -14.82 25.81
C ALA A 198 -32.06 -15.07 24.69
N LEU A 199 -31.63 -14.96 23.42
CA LEU A 199 -32.43 -15.23 22.24
C LEU A 199 -32.44 -16.73 21.84
N GLY A 200 -31.79 -17.61 22.63
CA GLY A 200 -31.75 -19.05 22.38
C GLY A 200 -30.92 -19.47 21.15
N GLN A 201 -30.12 -18.59 20.61
CA GLN A 201 -29.14 -18.91 19.55
C GLN A 201 -27.82 -19.38 20.18
N LYS A 202 -27.39 -20.61 19.84
CA LYS A 202 -26.09 -21.19 20.22
C LYS A 202 -25.03 -20.82 19.21
#